data_438b1f7ad64b5553d3b0ef0e9021414e
#
_entry.id   438b1f7ad64b5553d3b0ef0e9021414e
#
_cell.length_a   1.000
_cell.length_b   1.000
_cell.length_c   1.000
_cell.angle_alpha   90.00
_cell.angle_beta   90.00
_cell.angle_gamma   90.00
#
_symmetry.space_group_name_H-M   'P 1'
#
loop_
_entity.id
_entity.type
_entity.pdbx_description
1 polymer ?
#
loop_
_entity_poly.entity_id
_entity_poly.type
_entity_poly.pdbx_seq_one_letter_code
_entity_poly.pdbx_strand_id
1 'polypeptide(L)'
;MLLLVAAVQIAVAEPRRCLSGEERRALVRSHKLVPLAKAISRVRAHYPGDLVAVRLCQEGKHFLYVLTVLPHNGKVVNASVDAATGALVGGS
;
A
#
# COMPACT_ATOMS: atom_id res chain seq x y z
N MET A 1 24.85 -42.18 12.28
CA MET A 1 24.69 -41.53 10.97
C MET A 1 23.73 -40.37 11.14
N LEU A 2 24.26 -39.14 11.18
CA LEU A 2 23.45 -37.94 11.36
C LEU A 2 22.88 -37.54 10.02
N LEU A 3 21.56 -37.63 9.86
CA LEU A 3 20.86 -37.06 8.72
C LEU A 3 20.62 -35.56 9.01
N LEU A 4 21.40 -34.70 8.38
CA LEU A 4 21.13 -33.27 8.36
C LEU A 4 19.99 -33.03 7.39
N VAL A 5 18.80 -32.85 7.94
CA VAL A 5 17.68 -32.34 7.16
C VAL A 5 17.86 -30.83 7.09
N ALA A 6 18.37 -30.32 5.99
CA ALA A 6 18.34 -28.90 5.73
C ALA A 6 16.87 -28.48 5.54
N ALA A 7 16.32 -27.82 6.54
CA ALA A 7 15.02 -27.19 6.40
C ALA A 7 15.18 -26.04 5.42
N VAL A 8 14.67 -26.23 4.21
CA VAL A 8 14.57 -25.15 3.23
C VAL A 8 13.46 -24.22 3.73
N GLN A 9 13.85 -23.11 4.34
CA GLN A 9 12.90 -22.06 4.66
C GLN A 9 12.57 -21.32 3.35
N ILE A 10 11.44 -21.66 2.80
CA ILE A 10 10.86 -20.85 1.72
C ILE A 10 10.34 -19.60 2.39
N ALA A 11 11.01 -18.47 2.16
CA ALA A 11 10.46 -17.19 2.55
C ALA A 11 9.22 -16.94 1.68
N VAL A 12 8.05 -17.29 2.21
CA VAL A 12 6.78 -16.91 1.60
C VAL A 12 6.60 -15.44 1.92
N ALA A 13 6.68 -14.58 0.90
CA ALA A 13 6.24 -13.20 1.04
C ALA A 13 4.79 -13.23 1.53
N GLU A 14 4.51 -12.59 2.67
CA GLU A 14 3.15 -12.51 3.18
C GLU A 14 2.25 -11.91 2.13
N PRO A 15 1.13 -12.56 1.78
CA PRO A 15 0.23 -12.03 0.76
C PRO A 15 -0.32 -10.67 1.20
N ARG A 16 -0.30 -9.72 0.30
CA ARG A 16 -0.93 -8.42 0.52
C ARG A 16 -2.42 -8.62 0.71
N ARG A 17 -2.94 -8.15 1.83
CA ARG A 17 -4.35 -8.14 2.13
C ARG A 17 -4.88 -6.72 2.05
N CYS A 18 -5.89 -6.50 1.22
CA CYS A 18 -6.54 -5.20 1.13
C CYS A 18 -7.79 -5.16 1.99
N LEU A 19 -7.98 -4.05 2.69
CA LEU A 19 -9.04 -3.88 3.68
C LEU A 19 -10.31 -3.34 3.03
N SER A 20 -11.45 -3.63 3.67
CA SER A 20 -12.73 -3.02 3.29
C SER A 20 -12.77 -1.53 3.63
N GLY A 21 -13.73 -0.80 3.07
CA GLY A 21 -13.92 0.61 3.39
C GLY A 21 -14.22 0.84 4.87
N GLU A 22 -14.94 -0.09 5.52
CA GLU A 22 -15.24 -0.01 6.95
C GLU A 22 -14.00 -0.20 7.82
N GLU A 23 -13.20 -1.22 7.51
CA GLU A 23 -11.94 -1.47 8.22
C GLU A 23 -10.99 -0.27 8.08
N ARG A 24 -10.89 0.31 6.89
CA ARG A 24 -10.09 1.51 6.64
C ARG A 24 -10.56 2.69 7.50
N ARG A 25 -11.85 2.96 7.51
CA ARG A 25 -12.42 4.08 8.30
C ARG A 25 -12.18 3.89 9.79
N ALA A 26 -12.30 2.67 10.29
CA ALA A 26 -12.05 2.36 11.68
C ALA A 26 -10.58 2.65 12.07
N LEU A 27 -9.63 2.26 11.23
CA LEU A 27 -8.22 2.51 11.48
C LEU A 27 -7.85 4.00 11.40
N VAL A 28 -8.45 4.74 10.48
CA VAL A 28 -8.26 6.20 10.39
C VAL A 28 -8.83 6.89 11.63
N ARG A 29 -10.01 6.49 12.09
CA ARG A 29 -10.63 7.05 13.29
C ARG A 29 -9.84 6.79 14.57
N SER A 30 -9.13 5.67 14.64
CA SER A 30 -8.26 5.35 15.77
C SER A 30 -6.93 6.10 15.75
N HIS A 31 -6.72 6.99 14.78
CA HIS A 31 -5.50 7.78 14.57
C HIS A 31 -4.23 6.95 14.30
N LYS A 32 -4.40 5.70 13.89
CA LYS A 32 -3.26 4.85 13.50
C LYS A 32 -2.80 5.09 12.08
N LEU A 33 -3.67 5.65 11.26
CA LEU A 33 -3.40 5.92 9.84
C LEU A 33 -3.66 7.39 9.52
N VAL A 34 -2.88 7.92 8.58
CA VAL A 34 -3.13 9.26 8.06
C VAL A 34 -4.42 9.26 7.23
N PRO A 35 -5.13 10.39 7.15
CA PRO A 35 -6.30 10.49 6.29
C PRO A 35 -5.97 10.24 4.83
N LEU A 36 -6.89 9.62 4.10
CA LEU A 36 -6.72 9.32 2.69
C LEU A 36 -6.41 10.58 1.86
N ALA A 37 -7.01 11.71 2.21
CA ALA A 37 -6.76 12.98 1.52
C ALA A 37 -5.29 13.37 1.52
N LYS A 38 -4.57 13.07 2.61
CA LYS A 38 -3.13 13.33 2.70
C LYS A 38 -2.34 12.44 1.74
N ALA A 39 -2.71 11.17 1.64
CA ALA A 39 -2.09 10.24 0.71
C ALA A 39 -2.34 10.66 -0.74
N ILE A 40 -3.56 11.05 -1.08
CA ILE A 40 -3.93 11.54 -2.42
C ILE A 40 -3.09 12.77 -2.79
N SER A 41 -2.98 13.73 -1.88
CA SER A 41 -2.19 14.93 -2.06
C SER A 41 -0.72 14.62 -2.38
N ARG A 42 -0.17 13.67 -1.63
CA ARG A 42 1.23 13.25 -1.82
C ARG A 42 1.44 12.61 -3.19
N VAL A 43 0.52 11.74 -3.60
CA VAL A 43 0.61 11.05 -4.89
C VAL A 43 0.45 12.04 -6.05
N ARG A 44 -0.50 12.96 -5.96
CA ARG A 44 -0.73 13.97 -7.01
C ARG A 44 0.46 14.89 -7.22
N ALA A 45 1.25 15.14 -6.19
CA ALA A 45 2.46 15.95 -6.31
C ALA A 45 3.54 15.27 -7.15
N HIS A 46 3.55 13.94 -7.20
CA HIS A 46 4.57 13.17 -7.92
C HIS A 46 4.04 12.55 -9.22
N TYR A 47 2.76 12.20 -9.26
CA TYR A 47 2.15 11.51 -10.40
C TYR A 47 0.87 12.26 -10.81
N PRO A 48 0.99 13.32 -11.63
CA PRO A 48 -0.18 14.05 -12.12
C PRO A 48 -1.04 13.15 -13.02
N GLY A 49 -2.35 13.21 -12.82
CA GLY A 49 -3.30 12.42 -13.59
C GLY A 49 -4.59 12.20 -12.82
N ASP A 50 -5.44 11.34 -13.37
CA ASP A 50 -6.71 11.00 -12.75
C ASP A 50 -6.56 9.84 -11.77
N LEU A 51 -7.07 10.05 -10.56
CA LEU A 51 -7.14 8.98 -9.56
C LEU A 51 -8.30 8.05 -9.91
N VAL A 52 -8.01 6.81 -10.25
CA VAL A 52 -9.02 5.84 -10.71
C VAL A 52 -9.33 4.76 -9.68
N ALA A 53 -8.47 4.52 -8.72
CA ALA A 53 -8.70 3.55 -7.65
C ALA A 53 -7.87 3.86 -6.42
N VAL A 54 -8.40 3.51 -5.25
CA VAL A 54 -7.72 3.60 -3.96
C VAL A 54 -7.96 2.32 -3.20
N ARG A 55 -6.90 1.77 -2.62
CA ARG A 55 -6.97 0.63 -1.71
C ARG A 55 -6.10 0.90 -0.49
N LEU A 56 -6.53 0.40 0.65
CA LEU A 56 -5.68 0.29 1.82
C LEU A 56 -5.33 -1.18 1.99
N CYS A 57 -4.06 -1.51 1.92
CA CYS A 57 -3.61 -2.88 2.00
C CYS A 57 -2.64 -3.05 3.16
N GLN A 58 -2.66 -4.23 3.75
CA GLN A 58 -1.75 -4.62 4.81
C GLN A 58 -0.69 -5.54 4.23
N GLU A 59 0.55 -5.23 4.51
CA GLU A 59 1.71 -6.00 4.10
C GLU A 59 2.56 -6.24 5.34
N GLY A 60 2.47 -7.45 5.92
CA GLY A 60 3.08 -7.73 7.21
C GLY A 60 2.49 -6.83 8.29
N LYS A 61 3.33 -6.04 8.95
CA LYS A 61 2.94 -5.07 9.98
C LYS A 61 2.67 -3.68 9.42
N HIS A 62 2.84 -3.49 8.12
CA HIS A 62 2.73 -2.18 7.48
C HIS A 62 1.39 -2.04 6.76
N PHE A 63 0.84 -0.84 6.83
CA PHE A 63 -0.33 -0.47 6.04
C PHE A 63 0.10 0.47 4.94
N LEU A 64 -0.37 0.21 3.72
CA LEU A 64 -0.08 1.01 2.54
C LEU A 64 -1.37 1.43 1.86
N TYR A 65 -1.47 2.73 1.56
CA TYR A 65 -2.44 3.19 0.57
C TYR A 65 -1.87 2.91 -0.80
N VAL A 66 -2.60 2.19 -1.62
CA VAL A 66 -2.24 1.96 -3.03
C VAL A 66 -3.21 2.76 -3.88
N LEU A 67 -2.68 3.75 -4.58
CA LEU A 67 -3.45 4.64 -5.42
C LEU A 67 -3.11 4.38 -6.88
N THR A 68 -4.14 4.08 -7.66
CA THR A 68 -3.98 3.88 -9.09
C THR A 68 -4.26 5.20 -9.80
N VAL A 69 -3.28 5.70 -10.52
CA VAL A 69 -3.35 6.96 -11.25
C VAL A 69 -3.26 6.70 -12.74
N LEU A 70 -4.13 7.33 -13.50
CA LEU A 70 -4.09 7.32 -14.96
C LEU A 70 -3.57 8.68 -15.44
N PRO A 71 -2.27 8.79 -15.77
CA PRO A 71 -1.72 10.02 -16.34
C PRO A 71 -2.13 10.20 -17.80
N HIS A 72 -1.90 11.39 -18.33
CA HIS A 72 -2.29 11.73 -19.71
C HIS A 72 -1.58 10.90 -20.78
N ASN A 73 -0.40 10.32 -20.47
CA ASN A 73 0.31 9.43 -21.38
C ASN A 73 -0.30 8.02 -21.50
N GLY A 74 -1.34 7.72 -20.72
CA GLY A 74 -2.05 6.44 -20.76
C GLY A 74 -1.40 5.29 -20.02
N LYS A 75 -0.25 5.48 -19.41
CA LYS A 75 0.43 4.43 -18.63
C LYS A 75 0.03 4.50 -17.16
N VAL A 76 -0.77 3.53 -16.72
CA VAL A 76 -1.25 3.44 -15.35
C VAL A 76 -0.08 3.32 -14.38
N VAL A 77 -0.14 4.10 -13.29
CA VAL A 77 0.83 4.06 -12.20
C VAL A 77 0.11 3.62 -10.93
N ASN A 78 0.68 2.64 -10.23
CA ASN A 78 0.24 2.26 -8.89
C ASN A 78 1.22 2.85 -7.89
N ALA A 79 0.81 3.90 -7.22
CA ALA A 79 1.64 4.58 -6.22
C ALA A 79 1.31 4.07 -4.83
N SER A 80 2.33 3.75 -4.06
CA SER A 80 2.19 3.28 -2.69
C SER A 80 2.63 4.34 -1.70
N VAL A 81 1.79 4.58 -0.69
CA VAL A 81 2.02 5.55 0.37
C VAL A 81 1.96 4.83 1.70
N ASP A 82 2.95 5.04 2.55
CA ASP A 82 2.92 4.52 3.92
C ASP A 82 1.73 5.15 4.64
N ALA A 83 0.78 4.32 5.07
CA ALA A 83 -0.45 4.81 5.66
C ALA A 83 -0.26 5.34 7.09
N ALA A 84 0.83 4.98 7.77
CA ALA A 84 1.13 5.49 9.09
C ALA A 84 1.75 6.90 9.05
N THR A 85 2.56 7.19 8.04
CA THR A 85 3.33 8.44 7.94
C THR A 85 2.87 9.37 6.83
N GLY A 86 2.25 8.84 5.80
CA GLY A 86 1.90 9.59 4.59
C GLY A 86 3.04 9.73 3.60
N ALA A 87 4.15 9.05 3.82
CA ALA A 87 5.30 9.12 2.92
C ALA A 87 5.10 8.26 1.67
N LEU A 88 5.47 8.80 0.51
CA LEU A 88 5.49 8.04 -0.73
C LEU A 88 6.60 7.00 -0.66
N VAL A 89 6.27 5.71 -0.84
CA VAL A 89 7.26 4.63 -0.75
C VAL A 89 7.58 4.00 -2.10
N GLY A 90 6.79 4.23 -3.13
CA GLY A 90 7.08 3.74 -4.46
C GLY A 90 5.94 3.95 -5.43
N GLY A 91 6.23 3.67 -6.72
CA GLY A 91 5.26 3.73 -7.78
C GLY A 91 5.71 2.86 -8.94
N SER A 92 4.73 2.22 -9.61
CA SER A 92 5.04 1.34 -10.74
C SER A 92 3.96 1.40 -11.81
#